data_f74c55fa8216f890c0d235921078b218
#
_entry.id   f74c55fa8216f890c0d235921078b218
#
_cell.length_a   1.000
_cell.length_b   1.000
_cell.length_c   1.000
_cell.angle_alpha   90.00
_cell.angle_beta   90.00
_cell.angle_gamma   90.00
#
_symmetry.space_group_name_H-M   'P 1'
#
loop_
_entity.id
_entity.type
_entity.pdbx_description
1 polymer ?
#
loop_
_entity_poly.entity_id
_entity_poly.type
_entity_poly.pdbx_seq_one_letter_code
_entity_poly.pdbx_strand_id
1 'polypeptide(L)'
;MKFLVITKSKAPFPPEMALGLVEAMEGWVQKYKSSGKIEQVWSFAGLQGGGGIVTVNSLEELDAIMNEFPFGPFSDTEILGLADLQAGLQNMKQMIQAMAPHDN
;
A
#
# COMPACT_ATOMS: atom_id res chain seq x y z
N MET A 1 7.61 9.22 2.94
CA MET A 1 7.70 7.94 2.22
C MET A 1 6.31 7.55 1.75
N LYS A 2 6.20 7.13 0.51
CA LYS A 2 4.92 6.70 -0.06
C LYS A 2 4.95 5.24 -0.41
N PHE A 3 3.83 4.57 -0.18
CA PHE A 3 3.68 3.15 -0.47
C PHE A 3 2.36 2.88 -1.19
N LEU A 4 2.41 2.01 -2.18
CA LEU A 4 1.22 1.42 -2.76
C LEU A 4 0.93 0.13 -1.98
N VAL A 5 -0.25 0.09 -1.38
CA VAL A 5 -0.70 -1.08 -0.63
C VAL A 5 -1.79 -1.76 -1.45
N ILE A 6 -1.65 -3.05 -1.69
CA ILE A 6 -2.61 -3.85 -2.44
C ILE A 6 -3.05 -5.00 -1.54
N THR A 7 -4.35 -5.15 -1.34
CA THR A 7 -4.90 -6.24 -0.54
C THR A 7 -5.87 -7.07 -1.36
N LYS A 8 -5.80 -8.38 -1.23
CA LYS A 8 -6.71 -9.31 -1.88
C LYS A 8 -7.28 -10.25 -0.84
N SER A 9 -8.58 -10.52 -0.91
CA SER A 9 -9.21 -11.45 0.00
C SER A 9 -8.66 -12.86 -0.22
N LYS A 10 -8.27 -13.53 0.86
CA LYS A 10 -7.82 -14.92 0.83
C LYS A 10 -8.78 -15.86 1.55
N ALA A 11 -9.69 -15.32 2.34
CA ALA A 11 -10.65 -16.10 3.09
C ALA A 11 -11.92 -15.27 3.30
N PRO A 12 -13.10 -15.91 3.31
CA PRO A 12 -14.34 -15.18 3.60
C PRO A 12 -14.39 -14.76 5.06
N PHE A 13 -15.08 -13.66 5.33
CA PHE A 13 -15.37 -13.27 6.71
C PHE A 13 -16.39 -14.25 7.31
N PRO A 14 -16.23 -14.60 8.59
CA PRO A 14 -17.32 -15.29 9.30
C PRO A 14 -18.59 -14.43 9.22
N PRO A 15 -19.75 -15.03 8.87
CA PRO A 15 -20.97 -14.22 8.65
C PRO A 15 -21.34 -13.34 9.84
N GLU A 16 -21.14 -13.82 11.05
CA GLU A 16 -21.46 -13.08 12.28
C GLU A 16 -20.54 -11.88 12.50
N MET A 17 -19.38 -11.82 11.83
CA MET A 17 -18.42 -10.73 11.95
C MET A 17 -18.46 -9.76 10.77
N ALA A 18 -19.10 -10.14 9.67
CA ALA A 18 -18.96 -9.44 8.40
C ALA A 18 -19.35 -7.97 8.47
N LEU A 19 -20.50 -7.65 9.02
CA LEU A 19 -20.96 -6.26 9.12
C LEU A 19 -20.02 -5.43 10.00
N GLY A 20 -19.64 -5.95 11.15
CA GLY A 20 -18.72 -5.27 12.06
C GLY A 20 -17.37 -5.00 11.44
N LEU A 21 -16.86 -5.95 10.64
CA LEU A 21 -15.58 -5.78 9.94
C LEU A 21 -15.66 -4.68 8.88
N VAL A 22 -16.76 -4.61 8.13
CA VAL A 22 -16.96 -3.55 7.14
C VAL A 22 -17.04 -2.18 7.81
N GLU A 23 -17.79 -2.08 8.91
CA GLU A 23 -17.88 -0.84 9.66
C GLU A 23 -16.53 -0.42 10.26
N ALA A 24 -15.76 -1.38 10.77
CA ALA A 24 -14.40 -1.13 11.26
C ALA A 24 -13.50 -0.62 10.14
N MET A 25 -13.64 -1.19 8.93
CA MET A 25 -12.88 -0.77 7.77
C MET A 25 -13.21 0.67 7.37
N GLU A 26 -14.50 1.04 7.37
CA GLU A 26 -14.91 2.41 7.11
C GLU A 26 -14.26 3.38 8.10
N GLY A 27 -14.26 3.04 9.38
CA GLY A 27 -13.65 3.86 10.42
C GLY A 27 -12.14 4.00 10.25
N TRP A 28 -11.47 2.90 9.92
CA TRP A 28 -10.02 2.88 9.68
C TRP A 28 -9.64 3.77 8.49
N VAL A 29 -10.35 3.66 7.38
CA VAL A 29 -10.14 4.49 6.20
C VAL A 29 -10.34 5.97 6.53
N GLN A 30 -11.45 6.30 7.21
CA GLN A 30 -11.76 7.68 7.55
C GLN A 30 -10.71 8.28 8.48
N LYS A 31 -10.27 7.54 9.47
CA LYS A 31 -9.23 7.96 10.41
C LYS A 31 -7.96 8.36 9.67
N TYR A 32 -7.49 7.51 8.77
CA TYR A 32 -6.21 7.75 8.10
C TYR A 32 -6.31 8.68 6.89
N LYS A 33 -7.48 8.78 6.25
CA LYS A 33 -7.72 9.83 5.26
C LYS A 33 -7.74 11.20 5.91
N SER A 34 -8.42 11.34 7.04
CA SER A 34 -8.51 12.62 7.77
C SER A 34 -7.15 13.10 8.25
N SER A 35 -6.26 12.19 8.62
CA SER A 35 -4.91 12.54 9.07
C SER A 35 -3.91 12.74 7.93
N GLY A 36 -4.33 12.51 6.68
CA GLY A 36 -3.46 12.63 5.51
C GLY A 36 -2.55 11.44 5.29
N LYS A 37 -2.67 10.37 6.08
CA LYS A 37 -1.82 9.18 5.94
C LYS A 37 -2.26 8.30 4.78
N ILE A 38 -3.56 8.24 4.48
CA ILE A 38 -4.07 7.62 3.27
C ILE A 38 -4.40 8.74 2.28
N GLU A 39 -3.66 8.82 1.18
CA GLU A 39 -3.89 9.83 0.15
C GLU A 39 -5.02 9.44 -0.79
N GLN A 40 -5.03 8.18 -1.20
CA GLN A 40 -6.02 7.62 -2.11
C GLN A 40 -6.33 6.20 -1.67
N VAL A 41 -7.56 5.78 -1.88
CA VAL A 41 -7.99 4.42 -1.57
C VAL A 41 -9.12 4.05 -2.52
N TRP A 42 -9.14 2.79 -2.95
CA TRP A 42 -10.15 2.26 -3.86
C TRP A 42 -10.35 0.77 -3.63
N SER A 43 -11.49 0.25 -4.08
CA SER A 43 -11.71 -1.19 -4.18
C SER A 43 -11.56 -1.64 -5.63
N PHE A 44 -11.22 -2.92 -5.82
CA PHE A 44 -11.04 -3.47 -7.16
C PHE A 44 -12.38 -3.92 -7.73
N ALA A 45 -12.62 -3.63 -9.01
CA ALA A 45 -13.77 -4.17 -9.73
C ALA A 45 -13.48 -5.62 -10.14
N GLY A 46 -14.43 -6.51 -9.93
CA GLY A 46 -14.31 -7.90 -10.35
C GLY A 46 -13.40 -8.79 -9.48
N LEU A 47 -12.89 -8.24 -8.38
CA LEU A 47 -11.99 -8.96 -7.48
C LEU A 47 -12.22 -8.42 -6.07
N GLN A 48 -12.31 -9.32 -5.08
CA GLN A 48 -12.41 -8.88 -3.70
C GLN A 48 -11.06 -8.41 -3.19
N GLY A 49 -10.98 -7.12 -2.93
CA GLY A 49 -9.76 -6.49 -2.49
C GLY A 49 -9.79 -5.00 -2.79
N GLY A 50 -8.72 -4.35 -2.48
CA GLY A 50 -8.57 -2.93 -2.72
C GLY A 50 -7.13 -2.50 -2.62
N GLY A 51 -6.91 -1.22 -2.80
CA GLY A 51 -5.59 -0.65 -2.70
C GLY A 51 -5.63 0.79 -2.27
N GLY A 52 -4.48 1.31 -1.95
CA GLY A 52 -4.35 2.70 -1.55
C GLY A 52 -2.93 3.19 -1.58
N ILE A 53 -2.81 4.50 -1.57
CA ILE A 53 -1.52 5.17 -1.42
C ILE A 53 -1.42 5.66 0.03
N VAL A 54 -0.38 5.21 0.72
CA VAL A 54 -0.12 5.55 2.12
C VAL A 54 1.15 6.38 2.21
N THR A 55 1.07 7.51 2.91
CA THR A 55 2.20 8.40 3.14
C THR A 55 2.54 8.39 4.63
N VAL A 56 3.77 8.03 4.95
CA VAL A 56 4.24 7.92 6.33
C VAL A 56 5.64 8.51 6.47
N ASN A 57 6.04 8.76 7.70
CA ASN A 57 7.37 9.29 8.01
C ASN A 57 8.38 8.19 8.34
N SER A 58 7.92 6.98 8.61
CA SER A 58 8.78 5.87 8.97
C SER A 58 8.12 4.54 8.63
N LEU A 59 8.91 3.47 8.56
CA LEU A 59 8.40 2.11 8.36
C LEU A 59 7.61 1.64 9.59
N GLU A 60 7.98 2.09 10.77
CA GLU A 60 7.27 1.77 12.00
C GLU A 60 5.86 2.36 11.98
N GLU A 61 5.71 3.55 11.43
CA GLU A 61 4.39 4.17 11.27
C GLU A 61 3.53 3.38 10.28
N LEU A 62 4.12 2.94 9.17
CA LEU A 62 3.43 2.07 8.21
C LEU A 62 2.97 0.78 8.88
N ASP A 63 3.85 0.17 9.65
CA ASP A 63 3.54 -1.06 10.36
C ASP A 63 2.38 -0.87 11.34
N ALA A 64 2.38 0.25 12.08
CA ALA A 64 1.30 0.56 13.01
C ALA A 64 -0.05 0.74 12.30
N ILE A 65 -0.07 1.41 11.16
CA ILE A 65 -1.28 1.61 10.37
C ILE A 65 -1.81 0.26 9.86
N MET A 66 -0.93 -0.59 9.34
CA MET A 66 -1.32 -1.88 8.79
C MET A 66 -1.71 -2.89 9.86
N ASN A 67 -1.17 -2.78 11.07
CA ASN A 67 -1.59 -3.62 12.19
C ASN A 67 -3.03 -3.34 12.62
N GLU A 68 -3.53 -2.15 12.34
CA GLU A 68 -4.92 -1.78 12.63
C GLU A 68 -5.87 -2.11 11.48
N PHE A 69 -5.36 -2.60 10.36
CA PHE A 69 -6.17 -2.89 9.17
C PHE A 69 -7.16 -4.02 9.46
N PRO A 70 -8.48 -3.74 9.45
CA PRO A 70 -9.47 -4.72 9.94
C PRO A 70 -9.55 -5.99 9.11
N PHE A 71 -9.28 -5.91 7.80
CA PHE A 71 -9.33 -7.07 6.91
C PHE A 71 -8.02 -7.86 6.88
N GLY A 72 -7.01 -7.43 7.66
CA GLY A 72 -5.70 -8.04 7.66
C GLY A 72 -5.68 -9.56 7.80
N PRO A 73 -6.39 -10.14 8.79
CA PRO A 73 -6.41 -11.60 8.96
C PRO A 73 -7.03 -12.37 7.80
N PHE A 74 -7.82 -11.70 6.96
CA PHE A 74 -8.57 -12.30 5.86
C PHE A 74 -8.01 -11.92 4.48
N SER A 75 -6.86 -11.26 4.45
CA SER A 75 -6.30 -10.70 3.20
C SER A 75 -4.83 -11.03 3.05
N ASP A 76 -4.42 -11.20 1.81
CA ASP A 76 -3.02 -11.12 1.44
C ASP A 76 -2.71 -9.67 1.12
N THR A 77 -1.61 -9.16 1.67
CA THR A 77 -1.22 -7.76 1.51
C THR A 77 0.13 -7.67 0.82
N GLU A 78 0.21 -6.81 -0.18
CA GLU A 78 1.42 -6.50 -0.90
C GLU A 78 1.71 -5.01 -0.70
N ILE A 79 2.93 -4.66 -0.35
CA ILE A 79 3.34 -3.29 -0.09
C ILE A 79 4.54 -2.96 -0.96
N LEU A 80 4.38 -1.93 -1.79
CA LEU A 80 5.41 -1.48 -2.71
C LEU A 80 5.83 -0.05 -2.35
N GLY A 81 7.10 0.14 -2.05
CA GLY A 81 7.65 1.48 -1.84
C GLY A 81 7.68 2.24 -3.17
N LEU A 82 7.21 3.48 -3.15
CA LEU A 82 7.16 4.32 -4.34
C LEU A 82 8.32 5.31 -4.30
N ALA A 83 9.14 5.29 -5.35
CA ALA A 83 10.24 6.23 -5.53
C ALA A 83 9.88 7.23 -6.63
N ASP A 84 10.59 8.35 -6.63
CA ASP A 84 10.43 9.32 -7.71
C ASP A 84 10.94 8.73 -9.04
N LEU A 85 10.12 8.81 -10.08
CA LEU A 85 10.46 8.27 -11.38
C LEU A 85 11.70 8.95 -11.96
N GLN A 86 11.80 10.27 -11.82
CA GLN A 86 12.92 11.03 -12.34
C GLN A 86 14.24 10.56 -11.74
N ALA A 87 14.26 10.41 -10.41
CA ALA A 87 15.43 9.90 -9.69
C ALA A 87 15.76 8.47 -10.10
N GLY A 88 14.73 7.63 -10.25
CA GLY A 88 14.92 6.25 -10.69
C GLY A 88 15.53 6.15 -12.08
N LEU A 89 15.05 6.98 -13.02
CA LEU A 89 15.59 7.02 -14.37
C LEU A 89 17.04 7.52 -14.38
N GLN A 90 17.36 8.50 -13.54
CA GLN A 90 18.72 9.00 -13.42
C GLN A 90 19.67 7.93 -12.87
N ASN A 91 19.23 7.17 -11.90
CA ASN A 91 20.01 6.05 -11.35
C ASN A 91 20.24 4.96 -12.42
N MET A 92 19.23 4.70 -13.26
CA MET A 92 19.35 3.74 -14.34
C MET A 92 20.39 4.20 -15.37
N LYS A 93 20.38 5.48 -15.73
CA LYS A 93 21.38 6.04 -16.64
C LYS A 93 22.78 5.87 -16.09
N GLN A 94 22.99 6.18 -14.83
CA GLN A 94 24.29 6.05 -14.18
C GLN A 94 24.76 4.60 -14.16
N MET A 95 23.85 3.67 -13.87
CA MET A 95 24.17 2.24 -13.87
C MET A 95 24.58 1.76 -15.26
N ILE A 96 23.83 2.16 -16.29
CA ILE A 96 24.12 1.78 -17.68
C ILE A 96 25.47 2.36 -18.10
N GLN A 97 25.75 3.62 -17.79
CA GLN A 97 27.01 4.28 -18.11
C GLN A 97 28.20 3.59 -17.43
N ALA A 98 28.01 3.16 -16.17
CA ALA A 98 29.07 2.46 -15.43
C ALA A 98 29.36 1.06 -16.01
N MET A 99 28.36 0.44 -16.64
CA MET A 99 28.51 -0.90 -17.24
C MET A 99 28.94 -0.86 -18.70
N ALA A 100 28.84 0.29 -19.35
CA ALA A 100 29.19 0.41 -20.77
C ALA A 100 30.70 0.31 -20.95
N PRO A 101 31.18 -0.32 -22.06
CA PRO A 101 32.60 -0.31 -22.37
C PRO A 101 33.05 1.12 -22.58
N HIS A 102 34.21 1.47 -22.03
CA HIS A 102 34.80 2.77 -22.28
C HIS A 102 35.55 2.72 -23.62
N ASP A 103 35.11 3.51 -24.58
CA ASP A 103 35.81 3.70 -25.82
C ASP A 103 36.96 4.69 -25.61
N ASN A 104 38.11 4.29 -25.99
CA ASN A 104 39.31 5.14 -25.92
C ASN A 104 39.50 5.96 -27.17
#